data_6566367ede66ad6e6d606576681ad7d5
#
_entry.id   6566367ede66ad6e6d606576681ad7d5
#
_cell.length_a   1.000
_cell.length_b   1.000
_cell.length_c   1.000
_cell.angle_alpha   90.00
_cell.angle_beta   90.00
_cell.angle_gamma   90.00
#
_symmetry.space_group_name_H-M   'P 1'
#
loop_
_entity.id
_entity.type
_entity.pdbx_description
1 polymer ?
#
loop_
_entity_poly.entity_id
_entity_poly.type
_entity_poly.pdbx_seq_one_letter_code
_entity_poly.pdbx_strand_id
1 'polypeptide(L)'
;MKRFAGPALCLLMALTLSGCVAWGHGLAPVEPVGRKIFPSPTIEPLQPTLTWEAADPVKMPGARYHLVVYRLEGFPHHEVIIYSRRDLTGTSHQLDQPLLPDTRYHWRVGVTYSKGTETRTEWNGYRSFHFIPLPFIWFIGFTSGTYSFDTPA
;
A
#
# COMPACT_ATOMS: atom_id res chain seq x y z
N MET A 1 -18.50 -38.99 34.50
CA MET A 1 -18.55 -37.63 33.90
C MET A 1 -17.34 -37.48 33.00
N LYS A 2 -17.50 -37.71 31.68
CA LYS A 2 -16.41 -37.59 30.66
C LYS A 2 -16.35 -36.12 30.22
N ARG A 3 -15.21 -35.48 30.48
CA ARG A 3 -14.97 -34.04 30.20
C ARG A 3 -14.79 -33.83 28.67
N PHE A 4 -15.74 -33.18 28.03
CA PHE A 4 -15.67 -32.69 26.66
C PHE A 4 -14.85 -31.38 26.60
N ALA A 5 -13.62 -31.38 27.12
CA ALA A 5 -12.75 -30.20 27.08
C ALA A 5 -11.91 -30.11 25.77
N GLY A 6 -11.80 -31.20 25.00
CA GLY A 6 -10.92 -31.27 23.84
C GLY A 6 -11.31 -30.35 22.67
N PRO A 7 -12.55 -30.39 22.16
CA PRO A 7 -12.89 -29.64 20.94
C PRO A 7 -12.92 -28.12 21.16
N ALA A 8 -13.30 -27.66 22.35
CA ALA A 8 -13.32 -26.22 22.65
C ALA A 8 -11.90 -25.63 22.75
N LEU A 9 -10.95 -26.37 23.29
CA LEU A 9 -9.56 -25.96 23.39
C LEU A 9 -8.89 -25.90 22.01
N CYS A 10 -9.18 -26.84 21.12
CA CYS A 10 -8.69 -26.82 19.73
C CYS A 10 -9.26 -25.66 18.92
N LEU A 11 -10.54 -25.32 19.14
CA LEU A 11 -11.17 -24.16 18.49
C LEU A 11 -10.56 -22.83 18.97
N LEU A 12 -10.30 -22.72 20.27
CA LEU A 12 -9.64 -21.54 20.86
C LEU A 12 -8.20 -21.38 20.34
N MET A 13 -7.44 -22.45 20.26
CA MET A 13 -6.09 -22.44 19.66
C MET A 13 -6.10 -22.08 18.16
N ALA A 14 -7.07 -22.57 17.40
CA ALA A 14 -7.19 -22.24 15.99
C ALA A 14 -7.46 -20.73 15.75
N LEU A 15 -8.26 -20.10 16.60
CA LEU A 15 -8.56 -18.67 16.54
C LEU A 15 -7.35 -17.79 16.91
N THR A 16 -6.43 -18.27 17.72
CA THR A 16 -5.22 -17.53 18.12
C THR A 16 -4.08 -17.62 17.09
N LEU A 17 -4.15 -18.57 16.16
CA LEU A 17 -3.13 -18.76 15.11
C LEU A 17 -3.45 -18.02 13.80
N SER A 18 -4.60 -17.35 13.73
CA SER A 18 -4.92 -16.52 12.57
C SER A 18 -3.97 -15.34 12.52
N GLY A 19 -3.17 -15.25 11.46
CA GLY A 19 -2.15 -14.23 11.29
C GLY A 19 -2.27 -13.52 9.96
N CYS A 20 -2.04 -12.21 9.97
CA CYS A 20 -1.84 -11.41 8.79
C CYS A 20 -0.51 -10.68 8.93
N VAL A 21 0.42 -10.94 8.03
CA VAL A 21 1.71 -10.23 7.96
C VAL A 21 1.73 -9.41 6.69
N ALA A 22 1.99 -8.12 6.82
CA ALA A 22 2.12 -7.22 5.70
C ALA A 22 3.51 -6.56 5.73
N TRP A 23 4.16 -6.49 4.57
CA TRP A 23 5.45 -5.82 4.40
C TRP A 23 5.42 -4.93 3.16
N GLY A 24 6.08 -3.77 3.26
CA GLY A 24 6.27 -2.86 2.14
C GLY A 24 7.40 -3.34 1.22
N HIS A 25 7.37 -2.87 0.00
CA HIS A 25 8.47 -2.96 -0.95
C HIS A 25 8.65 -1.62 -1.69
N GLY A 26 9.83 -1.41 -2.25
CA GLY A 26 10.20 -0.11 -2.80
C GLY A 26 10.40 0.94 -1.70
N LEU A 27 10.24 2.21 -2.03
CA LEU A 27 10.34 3.30 -1.07
C LEU A 27 9.15 3.29 -0.10
N ALA A 28 9.41 3.46 1.20
CA ALA A 28 8.32 3.54 2.15
C ALA A 28 7.54 4.85 1.99
N PRO A 29 6.20 4.80 1.96
CA PRO A 29 5.37 5.99 2.05
C PRO A 29 5.44 6.52 3.48
N VAL A 30 5.41 7.83 3.62
CA VAL A 30 5.35 8.48 4.93
C VAL A 30 3.94 8.96 5.20
N GLU A 31 3.35 9.72 4.27
CA GLU A 31 1.97 10.22 4.37
C GLU A 31 1.38 10.48 2.98
N PRO A 32 0.05 10.27 2.82
CA PRO A 32 -0.86 9.50 3.68
C PRO A 32 -0.69 7.99 3.47
N VAL A 33 -0.86 7.20 4.53
CA VAL A 33 -0.64 5.74 4.47
C VAL A 33 -1.90 4.97 4.86
N GLY A 34 -2.72 4.64 3.88
CA GLY A 34 -3.78 3.64 4.00
C GLY A 34 -3.36 2.35 3.30
N ARG A 35 -3.81 1.20 3.82
CA ARG A 35 -3.59 -0.12 3.22
C ARG A 35 -4.92 -0.84 3.08
N LYS A 36 -5.04 -1.75 2.12
CA LYS A 36 -6.29 -2.48 1.84
C LYS A 36 -6.95 -3.14 3.06
N ILE A 37 -6.16 -3.53 4.07
CA ILE A 37 -6.65 -4.21 5.28
C ILE A 37 -6.95 -3.22 6.41
N PHE A 38 -6.51 -1.97 6.29
CA PHE A 38 -6.72 -0.92 7.27
C PHE A 38 -7.56 0.19 6.65
N PRO A 39 -8.35 0.90 7.46
CA PRO A 39 -9.05 2.09 6.97
C PRO A 39 -8.07 3.04 6.27
N SER A 40 -8.46 3.56 5.12
CA SER A 40 -7.72 4.64 4.49
C SER A 40 -7.87 5.90 5.35
N PRO A 41 -6.79 6.66 5.58
CA PRO A 41 -6.91 7.94 6.26
C PRO A 41 -7.73 8.90 5.42
N THR A 42 -8.61 9.68 6.05
CA THR A 42 -9.24 10.83 5.43
C THR A 42 -8.31 12.02 5.60
N ILE A 43 -8.02 12.74 4.53
CA ILE A 43 -7.12 13.89 4.53
C ILE A 43 -7.90 15.15 4.16
N GLU A 44 -7.79 16.18 5.01
CA GLU A 44 -8.55 17.42 4.89
C GLU A 44 -8.33 18.20 3.58
N PRO A 45 -7.08 18.45 3.11
CA PRO A 45 -6.92 19.24 1.90
C PRO A 45 -7.20 18.44 0.65
N LEU A 46 -8.01 18.99 -0.26
CA LEU A 46 -8.21 18.41 -1.60
C LEU A 46 -6.94 18.48 -2.48
N GLN A 47 -5.94 19.24 -2.06
CA GLN A 47 -4.59 19.26 -2.63
C GLN A 47 -3.58 18.74 -1.60
N PRO A 48 -3.58 17.43 -1.33
CA PRO A 48 -2.71 16.85 -0.32
C PRO A 48 -1.24 16.92 -0.72
N THR A 49 -0.38 16.97 0.30
CA THR A 49 1.04 16.70 0.16
C THR A 49 1.28 15.21 0.39
N LEU A 50 1.90 14.56 -0.58
CA LEU A 50 2.29 13.16 -0.49
C LEU A 50 3.77 13.09 -0.17
N THR A 51 4.14 12.27 0.82
CA THR A 51 5.53 12.16 1.30
C THR A 51 5.99 10.71 1.31
N TRP A 52 7.27 10.51 1.04
CA TRP A 52 7.91 9.19 1.00
C TRP A 52 9.34 9.26 1.53
N GLU A 53 9.91 8.12 1.86
CA GLU A 53 11.31 8.06 2.30
C GLU A 53 12.27 8.32 1.15
N ALA A 54 13.41 8.93 1.47
CA ALA A 54 14.48 9.16 0.51
C ALA A 54 15.09 7.82 0.05
N ALA A 55 15.42 7.75 -1.23
CA ALA A 55 16.24 6.65 -1.74
C ALA A 55 17.64 6.72 -1.12
N ASP A 56 18.17 5.55 -0.76
CA ASP A 56 19.55 5.43 -0.32
C ASP A 56 20.50 5.81 -1.48
N PRO A 57 21.29 6.89 -1.36
CA PRO A 57 22.12 7.37 -2.46
C PRO A 57 23.24 6.40 -2.85
N VAL A 58 23.63 5.50 -1.95
CA VAL A 58 24.63 4.48 -2.22
C VAL A 58 24.06 3.34 -3.08
N LYS A 59 22.82 2.95 -2.77
CA LYS A 59 22.13 1.87 -3.49
C LYS A 59 21.45 2.35 -4.77
N MET A 60 21.01 3.59 -4.77
CA MET A 60 20.19 4.21 -5.83
C MET A 60 20.78 5.57 -6.27
N PRO A 61 21.99 5.58 -6.85
CA PRO A 61 22.64 6.83 -7.24
C PRO A 61 21.83 7.55 -8.33
N GLY A 62 21.73 8.88 -8.19
CA GLY A 62 21.00 9.72 -9.14
C GLY A 62 19.48 9.52 -9.12
N ALA A 63 18.94 9.08 -7.98
CA ALA A 63 17.51 8.81 -7.81
C ALA A 63 16.63 9.99 -8.25
N ARG A 64 15.60 9.68 -9.04
CA ARG A 64 14.51 10.57 -9.45
C ARG A 64 13.20 9.88 -9.14
N TYR A 65 12.21 10.64 -8.67
CA TYR A 65 10.93 10.06 -8.28
C TYR A 65 9.85 10.33 -9.30
N HIS A 66 8.94 9.36 -9.42
CA HIS A 66 7.75 9.45 -10.25
C HIS A 66 6.52 9.16 -9.37
N LEU A 67 5.73 10.20 -9.10
CA LEU A 67 4.49 10.11 -8.34
C LEU A 67 3.32 9.84 -9.28
N VAL A 68 2.46 8.90 -8.90
CA VAL A 68 1.20 8.60 -9.59
C VAL A 68 0.08 8.51 -8.58
N VAL A 69 -1.03 9.23 -8.83
CA VAL A 69 -2.28 9.13 -8.09
C VAL A 69 -3.37 8.68 -9.05
N TYR A 70 -4.19 7.73 -8.62
CA TYR A 70 -5.22 7.13 -9.48
C TYR A 70 -6.45 6.71 -8.67
N ARG A 71 -7.56 6.49 -9.36
CA ARG A 71 -8.77 5.85 -8.83
C ARG A 71 -8.91 4.45 -9.41
N LEU A 72 -9.65 3.61 -8.70
CA LEU A 72 -10.11 2.32 -9.22
C LEU A 72 -11.57 2.46 -9.67
N GLU A 73 -11.85 2.14 -10.91
CA GLU A 73 -13.20 2.25 -11.48
C GLU A 73 -13.67 0.91 -12.09
N GLY A 74 -14.98 0.70 -12.08
CA GLY A 74 -15.61 -0.45 -12.72
C GLY A 74 -15.38 -1.80 -12.04
N PHE A 75 -15.85 -2.85 -12.70
CA PHE A 75 -15.58 -4.25 -12.34
C PHE A 75 -15.35 -5.06 -13.64
N PRO A 76 -14.19 -5.74 -13.81
CA PRO A 76 -13.02 -5.73 -12.92
C PRO A 76 -12.40 -4.32 -12.80
N HIS A 77 -11.81 -4.05 -11.64
CA HIS A 77 -11.23 -2.73 -11.37
C HIS A 77 -10.12 -2.38 -12.36
N HIS A 78 -10.19 -1.20 -12.95
CA HIS A 78 -9.14 -0.61 -13.76
C HIS A 78 -8.64 0.70 -13.14
N GLU A 79 -7.36 0.99 -13.32
CA GLU A 79 -6.73 2.20 -12.80
C GLU A 79 -7.02 3.38 -13.75
N VAL A 80 -7.61 4.44 -13.21
CA VAL A 80 -7.76 5.72 -13.90
C VAL A 80 -6.77 6.71 -13.29
N ILE A 81 -5.72 7.04 -14.03
CA ILE A 81 -4.68 7.97 -13.57
C ILE A 81 -5.29 9.38 -13.52
N ILE A 82 -5.26 9.98 -12.34
CA ILE A 82 -5.75 11.34 -12.07
C ILE A 82 -4.60 12.34 -12.07
N TYR A 83 -3.43 11.91 -11.56
CA TYR A 83 -2.26 12.76 -11.45
C TYR A 83 -0.99 11.96 -11.69
N SER A 84 -0.05 12.55 -12.41
CA SER A 84 1.26 11.95 -12.65
C SER A 84 2.34 13.03 -12.76
N ARG A 85 3.41 12.89 -11.97
CA ARG A 85 4.57 13.79 -11.99
C ARG A 85 5.85 13.00 -11.99
N ARG A 86 6.73 13.30 -12.94
CA ARG A 86 8.05 12.65 -13.10
C ARG A 86 9.19 13.58 -12.69
N ASP A 87 10.38 13.02 -12.58
CA ASP A 87 11.64 13.72 -12.36
C ASP A 87 11.68 14.57 -11.08
N LEU A 88 10.89 14.19 -10.07
CA LEU A 88 10.93 14.81 -8.76
C LEU A 88 12.25 14.48 -8.08
N THR A 89 12.83 15.47 -7.40
CA THR A 89 14.09 15.32 -6.65
C THR A 89 13.88 15.32 -5.13
N GLY A 90 12.74 15.86 -4.69
CA GLY A 90 12.36 15.89 -3.27
C GLY A 90 11.60 14.64 -2.85
N THR A 91 11.43 14.46 -1.56
CA THR A 91 10.71 13.35 -0.93
C THR A 91 9.27 13.70 -0.56
N SER A 92 8.79 14.83 -1.02
CA SER A 92 7.41 15.28 -0.87
C SER A 92 6.95 16.04 -2.09
N HIS A 93 5.64 15.98 -2.36
CA HIS A 93 5.03 16.71 -3.45
C HIS A 93 3.57 17.05 -3.11
N GLN A 94 3.25 18.35 -3.12
CA GLN A 94 1.86 18.80 -3.04
C GLN A 94 1.24 18.72 -4.42
N LEU A 95 0.03 18.19 -4.51
CA LEU A 95 -0.70 18.16 -5.78
C LEU A 95 -1.01 19.60 -6.22
N ASP A 96 -0.77 19.89 -7.49
CA ASP A 96 -1.00 21.23 -8.06
C ASP A 96 -2.46 21.44 -8.55
N GLN A 97 -3.30 20.42 -8.43
CA GLN A 97 -4.73 20.47 -8.73
C GLN A 97 -5.55 19.80 -7.64
N PRO A 98 -6.77 20.30 -7.34
CA PRO A 98 -7.63 19.70 -6.33
C PRO A 98 -8.17 18.34 -6.81
N LEU A 99 -8.28 17.42 -5.88
CA LEU A 99 -8.97 16.15 -6.04
C LEU A 99 -10.48 16.34 -5.84
N LEU A 100 -11.28 15.37 -6.27
CA LEU A 100 -12.71 15.37 -5.99
C LEU A 100 -12.96 15.05 -4.51
N PRO A 101 -13.98 15.65 -3.89
CA PRO A 101 -14.40 15.31 -2.53
C PRO A 101 -15.02 13.91 -2.47
N ASP A 102 -15.16 13.36 -1.26
CA ASP A 102 -15.78 12.07 -0.95
C ASP A 102 -15.30 10.94 -1.88
N THR A 103 -14.00 10.89 -2.14
CA THR A 103 -13.42 9.98 -3.14
C THR A 103 -12.20 9.26 -2.58
N ARG A 104 -12.13 7.94 -2.84
CA ARG A 104 -10.94 7.14 -2.53
C ARG A 104 -9.94 7.21 -3.66
N TYR A 105 -8.73 7.60 -3.30
CA TYR A 105 -7.57 7.63 -4.18
C TYR A 105 -6.52 6.61 -3.76
N HIS A 106 -5.80 6.13 -4.74
CA HIS A 106 -4.62 5.30 -4.56
C HIS A 106 -3.40 6.04 -5.09
N TRP A 107 -2.26 5.80 -4.50
CA TRP A 107 -1.03 6.40 -4.95
C TRP A 107 0.17 5.46 -4.84
N ARG A 108 1.13 5.73 -5.68
CA ARG A 108 2.42 5.04 -5.67
C ARG A 108 3.51 6.00 -6.07
N VAL A 109 4.72 5.75 -5.57
CA VAL A 109 5.93 6.43 -5.99
C VAL A 109 6.90 5.42 -6.56
N GLY A 110 7.41 5.70 -7.75
CA GLY A 110 8.50 4.99 -8.37
C GLY A 110 9.80 5.75 -8.17
N VAL A 111 10.89 5.03 -7.97
CA VAL A 111 12.24 5.60 -8.00
C VAL A 111 12.97 5.07 -9.23
N THR A 112 13.50 5.98 -10.03
CA THR A 112 14.38 5.69 -11.17
C THR A 112 15.80 6.08 -10.81
N TYR A 113 16.74 5.17 -10.96
CA TYR A 113 18.14 5.34 -10.58
C TYR A 113 19.09 4.58 -11.53
N SER A 114 20.36 4.94 -11.50
CA SER A 114 21.40 4.28 -12.30
C SER A 114 22.01 3.10 -11.53
N LYS A 115 22.11 1.95 -12.19
CA LYS A 115 22.80 0.78 -11.66
C LYS A 115 23.84 0.30 -12.69
N GLY A 116 25.07 0.81 -12.55
CA GLY A 116 26.08 0.65 -13.58
C GLY A 116 25.68 1.40 -14.86
N THR A 117 25.55 0.69 -15.96
CA THR A 117 25.10 1.24 -17.26
C THR A 117 23.58 1.19 -17.47
N GLU A 118 22.85 0.55 -16.56
CA GLU A 118 21.38 0.37 -16.66
C GLU A 118 20.65 1.43 -15.86
N THR A 119 19.50 1.85 -16.37
CA THR A 119 18.51 2.62 -15.63
C THR A 119 17.43 1.68 -15.11
N ARG A 120 17.15 1.73 -13.81
CA ARG A 120 16.14 0.90 -13.16
C ARG A 120 15.05 1.76 -12.56
N THR A 121 13.83 1.24 -12.59
CA THR A 121 12.68 1.86 -11.92
C THR A 121 12.05 0.84 -10.98
N GLU A 122 11.89 1.22 -9.72
CA GLU A 122 11.23 0.42 -8.70
C GLU A 122 10.02 1.19 -8.16
N TRP A 123 8.86 0.52 -8.10
CA TRP A 123 7.64 1.10 -7.56
C TRP A 123 7.43 0.64 -6.12
N ASN A 124 6.91 1.54 -5.29
CA ASN A 124 6.50 1.16 -3.94
C ASN A 124 5.13 0.46 -3.94
N GLY A 125 4.90 -0.25 -2.85
CA GLY A 125 3.65 -0.95 -2.59
C GLY A 125 3.78 -1.81 -1.35
N TYR A 126 2.77 -2.63 -1.10
CA TYR A 126 2.84 -3.63 -0.03
C TYR A 126 2.38 -4.99 -0.52
N ARG A 127 2.87 -6.02 0.16
CA ARG A 127 2.40 -7.40 0.04
C ARG A 127 1.90 -7.85 1.40
N SER A 128 0.85 -8.63 1.43
CA SER A 128 0.36 -9.24 2.66
C SER A 128 0.09 -10.72 2.47
N PHE A 129 0.40 -11.45 3.51
CA PHE A 129 0.14 -12.87 3.64
C PHE A 129 -0.96 -13.06 4.68
N HIS A 130 -2.00 -13.81 4.31
CA HIS A 130 -3.11 -14.13 5.18
C HIS A 130 -3.13 -15.63 5.43
N PHE A 131 -3.14 -16.00 6.69
CA PHE A 131 -3.30 -17.38 7.11
C PHE A 131 -4.54 -17.49 7.97
N ILE A 132 -5.53 -18.25 7.51
CA ILE A 132 -6.77 -18.48 8.23
C ILE A 132 -6.92 -19.99 8.39
N PRO A 133 -6.69 -20.53 9.59
CA PRO A 133 -6.93 -21.93 9.88
C PRO A 133 -8.45 -22.17 10.05
N LEU A 134 -9.06 -22.80 9.08
CA LEU A 134 -10.42 -23.30 9.19
C LEU A 134 -10.38 -24.79 9.64
N PRO A 135 -11.41 -25.32 10.30
CA PRO A 135 -11.40 -26.67 10.89
C PRO A 135 -11.08 -27.80 9.90
N PHE A 136 -11.28 -27.56 8.61
CA PHE A 136 -11.06 -28.59 7.56
C PHE A 136 -10.32 -28.07 6.33
N ILE A 137 -10.05 -26.75 6.23
CA ILE A 137 -9.43 -26.12 5.08
C ILE A 137 -8.50 -24.99 5.56
N TRP A 138 -7.27 -25.04 5.10
CA TRP A 138 -6.28 -23.99 5.35
C TRP A 138 -6.35 -22.99 4.20
N PHE A 139 -6.77 -21.78 4.50
CA PHE A 139 -6.78 -20.72 3.50
C PHE A 139 -5.48 -19.92 3.60
N ILE A 140 -4.70 -19.94 2.52
CA ILE A 140 -3.49 -19.15 2.36
C ILE A 140 -3.74 -18.15 1.24
N GLY A 141 -3.70 -16.88 1.56
CA GLY A 141 -3.89 -15.81 0.59
C GLY A 141 -2.71 -14.86 0.53
N PHE A 142 -2.32 -14.47 -0.68
CA PHE A 142 -1.38 -13.38 -0.91
C PHE A 142 -2.14 -12.22 -1.55
N THR A 143 -1.97 -11.03 -1.03
CA THR A 143 -2.48 -9.82 -1.67
C THR A 143 -1.36 -8.81 -1.82
N SER A 144 -1.41 -8.05 -2.90
CA SER A 144 -0.55 -6.90 -3.13
C SER A 144 -1.41 -5.67 -3.34
N GLY A 145 -0.89 -4.52 -3.00
CA GLY A 145 -1.62 -3.27 -3.15
C GLY A 145 -0.72 -2.06 -3.08
N THR A 146 -1.32 -0.96 -3.37
CA THR A 146 -0.73 0.37 -3.24
C THR A 146 -1.40 1.11 -2.08
N TYR A 147 -0.81 2.22 -1.69
CA TYR A 147 -1.32 3.03 -0.58
C TYR A 147 -2.54 3.84 -1.01
N SER A 148 -3.41 4.13 -0.06
CA SER A 148 -4.68 4.82 -0.34
C SER A 148 -5.00 5.86 0.72
N PHE A 149 -5.85 6.82 0.36
CA PHE A 149 -6.44 7.81 1.23
C PHE A 149 -7.82 8.20 0.70
N ASP A 150 -8.63 8.75 1.57
CA ASP A 150 -9.96 9.27 1.24
C ASP A 150 -9.94 10.80 1.35
N THR A 151 -10.62 11.50 0.44
CA THR A 151 -10.86 12.94 0.54
C THR A 151 -12.13 13.20 1.38
N PRO A 152 -12.22 14.34 2.09
CA PRO A 152 -13.43 14.66 2.84
C PRO A 152 -14.63 14.93 1.93
N ALA A 153 -15.82 14.87 2.52
CA ALA A 153 -17.08 15.20 1.86
C ALA A 153 -17.22 16.69 1.56
#